data_c66f43e79f4e79d4d3f9fda7646318af
#
_entry.id   c66f43e79f4e79d4d3f9fda7646318af
#
_cell.length_a   1.000
_cell.length_b   1.000
_cell.length_c   1.000
_cell.angle_alpha   90.00
_cell.angle_beta   90.00
_cell.angle_gamma   90.00
#
_symmetry.space_group_name_H-M   'P 1'
#
loop_
_entity.id
_entity.type
_entity.pdbx_description
1 polymer ?
#
loop_
_entity_poly.entity_id
_entity_poly.type
_entity_poly.pdbx_seq_one_letter_code
_entity_poly.pdbx_strand_id
1 'polypeptide(L)'
;LWLAINAKYSHTSLAVRYLRECVPGSEILELTINHQLLAALGEIYERRPRVLGIACYIWNIEMVKDLLRLLPAALPDTIIVCGGPEVSYDTAAFFREFPMVDFVVRGEGEEAVVQLIERLRAVKLDKARAAEVSRLGSLPGVAMRREDGSIDESTAVTVADFSQVPFAYREAEMEPIKERILYYETSRGCPFSCAYCLSCATAGVRFLPLARVFGELDFFVRHDVRQVKFVDRTFNAKKSHFLPILQYILALPQTVRTNFH
;
A
#
# COMPACT_ATOMS: atom_id res chain seq x y z
N LEU A 1 -1.16 -9.53 8.01
CA LEU A 1 -0.46 -9.83 6.76
C LEU A 1 -0.88 -8.83 5.68
N TRP A 2 0.08 -8.24 4.98
CA TRP A 2 -0.16 -7.39 3.80
C TRP A 2 0.15 -8.19 2.55
N LEU A 3 -0.85 -8.41 1.70
CA LEU A 3 -0.73 -9.12 0.43
C LEU A 3 -0.59 -8.12 -0.72
N ALA A 4 0.47 -8.27 -1.49
CA ALA A 4 0.62 -7.64 -2.79
C ALA A 4 0.72 -8.70 -3.89
N ILE A 5 -0.05 -8.55 -4.95
CA ILE A 5 0.07 -9.38 -6.16
C ILE A 5 0.60 -8.48 -7.27
N ASN A 6 1.89 -8.60 -7.54
CA ASN A 6 2.60 -7.76 -8.50
C ASN A 6 2.38 -8.24 -9.94
N ALA A 7 2.49 -7.34 -10.91
CA ALA A 7 2.38 -7.70 -12.33
C ALA A 7 3.50 -8.64 -12.81
N LYS A 8 4.70 -8.54 -12.23
CA LYS A 8 5.86 -9.39 -12.52
C LYS A 8 6.69 -9.60 -11.26
N TYR A 9 7.48 -10.68 -11.24
CA TYR A 9 8.40 -11.00 -10.15
C TYR A 9 9.44 -9.89 -9.90
N SER A 10 9.89 -9.21 -10.93
CA SER A 10 10.87 -8.13 -10.82
C SER A 10 10.37 -6.87 -10.10
N HIS A 11 9.07 -6.75 -9.84
CA HIS A 11 8.49 -5.61 -9.16
C HIS A 11 8.33 -5.87 -7.66
N THR A 12 8.53 -4.82 -6.85
CA THR A 12 8.15 -4.80 -5.45
C THR A 12 6.88 -3.96 -5.27
N SER A 13 6.21 -4.07 -4.14
CA SER A 13 5.04 -3.23 -3.83
C SER A 13 5.41 -2.18 -2.79
N LEU A 14 5.48 -0.91 -3.20
CA LEU A 14 5.77 0.20 -2.29
C LEU A 14 4.64 0.40 -1.26
N ALA A 15 3.38 0.29 -1.69
CA ALA A 15 2.23 0.53 -0.82
C ALA A 15 2.22 -0.39 0.41
N VAL A 16 2.32 -1.72 0.22
CA VAL A 16 2.30 -2.65 1.36
C VAL A 16 3.53 -2.51 2.25
N ARG A 17 4.65 -2.01 1.72
CA ARG A 17 5.84 -1.73 2.52
C ARG A 17 5.62 -0.54 3.44
N TYR A 18 5.01 0.54 2.97
CA TYR A 18 4.60 1.65 3.83
C TYR A 18 3.64 1.18 4.93
N LEU A 19 2.60 0.41 4.56
CA LEU A 19 1.64 -0.09 5.55
C LEU A 19 2.30 -0.98 6.61
N ARG A 20 3.27 -1.81 6.22
CA ARG A 20 4.05 -2.61 7.18
C ARG A 20 4.83 -1.74 8.15
N GLU A 21 5.48 -0.68 7.66
CA GLU A 21 6.22 0.23 8.54
C GLU A 21 5.30 1.01 9.50
N CYS A 22 4.09 1.33 9.04
CA CYS A 22 3.08 1.99 9.89
C CYS A 22 2.44 1.05 10.92
N VAL A 23 2.44 -0.27 10.69
CA VAL A 23 1.81 -1.28 11.58
C VAL A 23 2.85 -2.26 12.10
N PRO A 24 3.48 -1.98 13.25
CA PRO A 24 4.49 -2.87 13.84
C PRO A 24 3.98 -4.29 14.07
N GLY A 25 4.82 -5.29 13.77
CA GLY A 25 4.51 -6.70 13.88
C GLY A 25 3.70 -7.26 12.70
N SER A 26 3.45 -6.45 11.66
CA SER A 26 2.86 -6.95 10.43
C SER A 26 3.91 -7.47 9.45
N GLU A 27 3.49 -8.35 8.54
CA GLU A 27 4.32 -9.01 7.54
C GLU A 27 3.80 -8.71 6.12
N ILE A 28 4.67 -8.90 5.13
CA ILE A 28 4.33 -8.79 3.71
C ILE A 28 4.40 -10.16 3.05
N LEU A 29 3.43 -10.45 2.20
CA LEU A 29 3.49 -11.50 1.21
C LEU A 29 3.41 -10.86 -0.18
N GLU A 30 4.47 -10.99 -0.97
CA GLU A 30 4.53 -10.53 -2.36
C GLU A 30 4.43 -11.71 -3.32
N LEU A 31 3.34 -11.77 -4.05
CA LEU A 31 3.08 -12.73 -5.13
C LEU A 31 3.08 -12.01 -6.49
N THR A 32 2.80 -12.75 -7.55
CA THR A 32 2.59 -12.19 -8.89
C THR A 32 1.32 -12.75 -9.52
N ILE A 33 0.79 -12.06 -10.51
CA ILE A 33 -0.38 -12.53 -11.28
C ILE A 33 -0.14 -13.87 -12.01
N ASN A 34 1.12 -14.34 -12.07
CA ASN A 34 1.49 -15.62 -12.67
C ASN A 34 1.42 -16.80 -11.68
N HIS A 35 1.17 -16.54 -10.39
CA HIS A 35 0.96 -17.63 -9.43
C HIS A 35 -0.37 -18.32 -9.70
N GLN A 36 -0.37 -19.64 -9.56
CA GLN A 36 -1.63 -20.37 -9.58
C GLN A 36 -2.47 -19.97 -8.37
N LEU A 37 -3.77 -19.79 -8.57
CA LEU A 37 -4.70 -19.30 -7.55
C LEU A 37 -4.65 -20.12 -6.26
N LEU A 38 -4.66 -21.46 -6.35
CA LEU A 38 -4.62 -22.33 -5.18
C LEU A 38 -3.26 -22.31 -4.49
N ALA A 39 -2.16 -22.11 -5.22
CA ALA A 39 -0.84 -21.94 -4.62
C ALA A 39 -0.78 -20.62 -3.84
N ALA A 40 -1.31 -19.53 -4.40
CA ALA A 40 -1.42 -18.24 -3.71
C ALA A 40 -2.29 -18.34 -2.44
N LEU A 41 -3.41 -19.05 -2.52
CA LEU A 41 -4.26 -19.31 -1.35
C LEU A 41 -3.52 -20.14 -0.29
N GLY A 42 -2.74 -21.15 -0.69
CA GLY A 42 -1.91 -21.96 0.20
C GLY A 42 -0.89 -21.13 0.97
N GLU A 43 -0.21 -20.22 0.28
CA GLU A 43 0.76 -19.28 0.88
C GLU A 43 0.12 -18.38 1.94
N ILE A 44 -1.12 -17.94 1.72
CA ILE A 44 -1.89 -17.15 2.70
C ILE A 44 -2.34 -18.05 3.86
N TYR A 45 -2.83 -19.26 3.54
CA TYR A 45 -3.34 -20.22 4.52
C TYR A 45 -2.27 -20.65 5.54
N GLU A 46 -1.04 -20.91 5.09
CA GLU A 46 0.06 -21.29 5.96
C GLU A 46 0.40 -20.21 7.01
N ARG A 47 0.21 -18.93 6.68
CA ARG A 47 0.47 -17.81 7.57
C ARG A 47 -0.66 -17.52 8.56
N ARG A 48 -1.86 -18.07 8.34
CA ARG A 48 -3.05 -17.91 9.19
C ARG A 48 -3.26 -16.50 9.72
N PRO A 49 -3.33 -15.48 8.86
CA PRO A 49 -3.41 -14.10 9.31
C PRO A 49 -4.73 -13.82 10.04
N ARG A 50 -4.67 -13.14 11.18
CA ARG A 50 -5.87 -12.60 11.84
C ARG A 50 -6.48 -11.47 11.03
N VAL A 51 -5.65 -10.68 10.37
CA VAL A 51 -6.02 -9.61 9.43
C VAL A 51 -5.23 -9.80 8.14
N LEU A 52 -5.94 -9.86 7.02
CA LEU A 52 -5.38 -9.90 5.67
C LEU A 52 -5.71 -8.60 4.95
N GLY A 53 -4.69 -7.78 4.75
CA GLY A 53 -4.78 -6.57 3.93
C GLY A 53 -4.36 -6.85 2.49
N ILE A 54 -5.18 -6.51 1.52
CA ILE A 54 -4.97 -6.83 0.09
C ILE A 54 -4.87 -5.54 -0.72
N ALA A 55 -3.78 -5.37 -1.45
CA ALA A 55 -3.57 -4.26 -2.36
C ALA A 55 -4.22 -4.54 -3.73
N CYS A 56 -5.25 -3.75 -4.09
CA CYS A 56 -6.10 -3.94 -5.27
C CYS A 56 -5.75 -2.93 -6.37
N TYR A 57 -5.20 -3.44 -7.47
CA TYR A 57 -4.80 -2.67 -8.65
C TYR A 57 -5.36 -3.30 -9.92
N ILE A 58 -5.42 -2.52 -11.00
CA ILE A 58 -5.95 -2.96 -12.29
C ILE A 58 -5.32 -4.25 -12.83
N TRP A 59 -4.06 -4.51 -12.53
CA TRP A 59 -3.38 -5.71 -13.00
C TRP A 59 -3.66 -6.97 -12.17
N ASN A 60 -4.18 -6.83 -10.96
CA ASN A 60 -4.37 -7.97 -10.04
C ASN A 60 -5.82 -8.17 -9.59
N ILE A 61 -6.72 -7.25 -9.91
CA ILE A 61 -8.07 -7.25 -9.35
C ILE A 61 -8.84 -8.54 -9.63
N GLU A 62 -8.68 -9.15 -10.80
CA GLU A 62 -9.37 -10.40 -11.12
C GLU A 62 -8.86 -11.57 -10.24
N MET A 63 -7.55 -11.68 -10.05
CA MET A 63 -7.00 -12.69 -9.15
C MET A 63 -7.40 -12.42 -7.68
N VAL A 64 -7.49 -11.16 -7.28
CA VAL A 64 -7.97 -10.76 -5.94
C VAL A 64 -9.43 -11.20 -5.76
N LYS A 65 -10.31 -10.95 -6.74
CA LYS A 65 -11.72 -11.38 -6.70
C LYS A 65 -11.85 -12.89 -6.55
N ASP A 66 -11.04 -13.66 -7.27
CA ASP A 66 -11.04 -15.12 -7.18
C ASP A 66 -10.54 -15.61 -5.81
N LEU A 67 -9.48 -14.98 -5.26
CA LEU A 67 -9.03 -15.26 -3.90
C LEU A 67 -10.12 -14.94 -2.86
N LEU A 68 -10.80 -13.79 -2.98
CA LEU A 68 -11.87 -13.39 -2.08
C LEU A 68 -13.02 -14.42 -2.03
N ARG A 69 -13.35 -15.07 -3.16
CA ARG A 69 -14.37 -16.13 -3.21
C ARG A 69 -13.96 -17.40 -2.47
N LEU A 70 -12.65 -17.68 -2.38
CA LEU A 70 -12.11 -18.89 -1.73
C LEU A 70 -11.77 -18.68 -0.25
N LEU A 71 -11.38 -17.47 0.13
CA LEU A 71 -10.92 -17.15 1.48
C LEU A 71 -11.90 -17.53 2.60
N PRO A 72 -13.24 -17.34 2.48
CA PRO A 72 -14.16 -17.72 3.56
C PRO A 72 -14.14 -19.21 3.89
N ALA A 73 -13.94 -20.08 2.89
CA ALA A 73 -13.86 -21.52 3.12
C ALA A 73 -12.51 -21.95 3.71
N ALA A 74 -11.41 -21.27 3.34
CA ALA A 74 -10.07 -21.60 3.80
C ALA A 74 -9.72 -20.96 5.16
N LEU A 75 -10.14 -19.71 5.35
CA LEU A 75 -9.76 -18.86 6.48
C LEU A 75 -10.99 -18.06 7.00
N PRO A 76 -11.99 -18.75 7.57
CA PRO A 76 -13.27 -18.13 7.98
C PRO A 76 -13.09 -17.03 9.04
N ASP A 77 -12.08 -17.13 9.89
CA ASP A 77 -11.83 -16.21 11.01
C ASP A 77 -10.90 -15.03 10.64
N THR A 78 -10.49 -14.93 9.38
CA THR A 78 -9.63 -13.84 8.93
C THR A 78 -10.43 -12.58 8.61
N ILE A 79 -10.06 -11.45 9.21
CA ILE A 79 -10.57 -10.13 8.87
C ILE A 79 -9.95 -9.70 7.53
N ILE A 80 -10.79 -9.37 6.55
CA ILE A 80 -10.35 -9.00 5.20
C ILE A 80 -10.45 -7.49 5.01
N VAL A 81 -9.32 -6.87 4.70
CA VAL A 81 -9.18 -5.44 4.41
C VAL A 81 -8.67 -5.28 2.98
N CYS A 82 -9.43 -4.61 2.13
CA CYS A 82 -9.00 -4.29 0.77
C CYS A 82 -8.62 -2.81 0.67
N GLY A 83 -7.70 -2.45 -0.20
CA GLY A 83 -7.33 -1.06 -0.47
C GLY A 83 -6.67 -0.90 -1.83
N GLY A 84 -6.63 0.32 -2.32
CA GLY A 84 -6.07 0.64 -3.62
C GLY A 84 -7.13 1.15 -4.62
N PRO A 85 -6.71 1.61 -5.82
CA PRO A 85 -7.58 2.33 -6.73
C PRO A 85 -8.80 1.53 -7.20
N GLU A 86 -8.70 0.22 -7.38
CA GLU A 86 -9.79 -0.59 -7.93
C GLU A 86 -10.99 -0.78 -6.99
N VAL A 87 -10.84 -0.50 -5.69
CA VAL A 87 -11.89 -0.68 -4.69
C VAL A 87 -12.30 0.61 -4.00
N SER A 88 -11.64 1.73 -4.30
CA SER A 88 -11.82 3.00 -3.59
C SER A 88 -12.93 3.88 -4.16
N TYR A 89 -13.40 3.65 -5.39
CA TYR A 89 -14.36 4.54 -6.07
C TYR A 89 -15.80 4.08 -5.96
N ASP A 90 -16.10 2.82 -6.25
CA ASP A 90 -17.43 2.22 -6.07
C ASP A 90 -17.39 1.16 -4.96
N THR A 91 -17.11 1.65 -3.77
CA THR A 91 -16.92 0.80 -2.59
C THR A 91 -18.20 0.05 -2.21
N ALA A 92 -19.37 0.68 -2.39
CA ALA A 92 -20.64 0.04 -2.10
C ALA A 92 -20.94 -1.14 -3.04
N ALA A 93 -20.64 -1.00 -4.34
CA ALA A 93 -20.76 -2.13 -5.27
C ALA A 93 -19.78 -3.24 -4.93
N PHE A 94 -18.54 -2.90 -4.57
CA PHE A 94 -17.55 -3.89 -4.16
C PHE A 94 -17.98 -4.68 -2.91
N PHE A 95 -18.52 -4.01 -1.89
CA PHE A 95 -19.07 -4.70 -0.71
C PHE A 95 -20.27 -5.60 -1.04
N ARG A 96 -21.12 -5.20 -2.00
CA ARG A 96 -22.26 -6.05 -2.43
C ARG A 96 -21.79 -7.31 -3.14
N GLU A 97 -20.78 -7.19 -4.00
CA GLU A 97 -20.21 -8.33 -4.74
C GLU A 97 -19.39 -9.26 -3.84
N PHE A 98 -18.66 -8.68 -2.86
CA PHE A 98 -17.78 -9.41 -1.95
C PHE A 98 -18.18 -9.21 -0.48
N PRO A 99 -19.26 -9.87 0.00
CA PRO A 99 -19.77 -9.70 1.37
C PRO A 99 -18.78 -10.17 2.45
N MET A 100 -17.76 -10.95 2.09
CA MET A 100 -16.70 -11.40 3.00
C MET A 100 -15.68 -10.31 3.34
N VAL A 101 -15.63 -9.23 2.57
CA VAL A 101 -14.76 -8.08 2.85
C VAL A 101 -15.32 -7.27 4.01
N ASP A 102 -14.50 -6.99 5.02
CA ASP A 102 -14.92 -6.27 6.23
C ASP A 102 -14.69 -4.78 6.09
N PHE A 103 -13.55 -4.40 5.51
CA PHE A 103 -13.11 -3.01 5.41
C PHE A 103 -12.51 -2.70 4.04
N VAL A 104 -12.72 -1.48 3.58
CA VAL A 104 -12.02 -0.94 2.40
C VAL A 104 -11.34 0.36 2.78
N VAL A 105 -10.01 0.39 2.62
CA VAL A 105 -9.20 1.59 2.83
C VAL A 105 -9.21 2.43 1.56
N ARG A 106 -9.61 3.70 1.68
CA ARG A 106 -9.83 4.64 0.58
C ARG A 106 -8.82 5.79 0.65
N GLY A 107 -8.14 6.04 -0.45
CA GLY A 107 -7.09 7.07 -0.52
C GLY A 107 -5.74 6.57 -0.03
N GLU A 108 -5.01 7.40 0.71
CA GLU A 108 -3.71 7.03 1.29
C GLU A 108 -3.93 6.26 2.59
N GLY A 109 -3.34 5.07 2.67
CA GLY A 109 -3.71 4.09 3.69
C GLY A 109 -2.96 4.21 5.01
N GLU A 110 -1.85 4.96 5.07
CA GLU A 110 -0.90 4.89 6.18
C GLU A 110 -1.54 5.24 7.53
N GLU A 111 -2.23 6.37 7.63
CA GLU A 111 -2.89 6.80 8.87
C GLU A 111 -4.20 6.01 9.11
N ALA A 112 -4.98 5.78 8.06
CA ALA A 112 -6.26 5.09 8.14
C ALA A 112 -6.09 3.64 8.63
N VAL A 113 -5.06 2.93 8.14
CA VAL A 113 -4.76 1.56 8.54
C VAL A 113 -4.31 1.48 9.99
N VAL A 114 -3.47 2.41 10.46
CA VAL A 114 -3.05 2.44 11.88
C VAL A 114 -4.27 2.53 12.79
N GLN A 115 -5.15 3.50 12.53
CA GLN A 115 -6.37 3.70 13.32
C GLN A 115 -7.31 2.48 13.23
N LEU A 116 -7.47 1.87 12.03
CA LEU A 116 -8.27 0.66 11.87
C LEU A 116 -7.70 -0.50 12.70
N ILE A 117 -6.40 -0.76 12.62
CA ILE A 117 -5.76 -1.86 13.36
C ILE A 117 -5.85 -1.61 14.87
N GLU A 118 -5.74 -0.39 15.36
CA GLU A 118 -5.93 -0.06 16.77
C GLU A 118 -7.36 -0.40 17.23
N ARG A 119 -8.39 0.00 16.47
CA ARG A 119 -9.79 -0.37 16.77
C ARG A 119 -10.00 -1.89 16.72
N LEU A 120 -9.42 -2.58 15.75
CA LEU A 120 -9.49 -4.05 15.66
C LEU A 120 -8.77 -4.74 16.81
N ARG A 121 -7.67 -4.20 17.31
CA ARG A 121 -7.00 -4.72 18.52
C ARG A 121 -7.89 -4.60 19.77
N ALA A 122 -8.68 -3.54 19.88
CA ALA A 122 -9.63 -3.39 20.98
C ALA A 122 -10.70 -4.50 21.01
N VAL A 123 -11.05 -5.04 19.85
CA VAL A 123 -11.94 -6.22 19.71
C VAL A 123 -11.18 -7.54 19.54
N LYS A 124 -9.87 -7.57 19.93
CA LYS A 124 -8.97 -8.75 19.94
C LYS A 124 -8.70 -9.35 18.56
N LEU A 125 -8.82 -8.56 17.49
CA LEU A 125 -8.70 -9.02 16.09
C LEU A 125 -9.63 -10.23 15.82
N ASP A 126 -10.84 -10.18 16.37
CA ASP A 126 -11.85 -11.23 16.24
C ASP A 126 -12.78 -10.90 15.07
N LYS A 127 -12.86 -11.79 14.09
CA LYS A 127 -13.70 -11.63 12.89
C LYS A 127 -15.16 -11.44 13.24
N ALA A 128 -15.68 -12.22 14.20
CA ALA A 128 -17.09 -12.13 14.62
C ALA A 128 -17.43 -10.76 15.25
N ARG A 129 -16.40 -10.07 15.75
CA ARG A 129 -16.53 -8.76 16.39
C ARG A 129 -16.06 -7.60 15.52
N ALA A 130 -15.57 -7.86 14.31
CA ALA A 130 -15.04 -6.82 13.44
C ALA A 130 -16.06 -5.71 13.14
N ALA A 131 -17.33 -6.05 13.01
CA ALA A 131 -18.42 -5.07 12.81
C ALA A 131 -18.62 -4.11 14.00
N GLU A 132 -18.21 -4.50 15.23
CA GLU A 132 -18.30 -3.63 16.41
C GLU A 132 -17.43 -2.37 16.26
N VAL A 133 -16.41 -2.40 15.39
CA VAL A 133 -15.58 -1.23 15.08
C VAL A 133 -16.42 -0.05 14.58
N SER A 134 -17.55 -0.33 13.88
CA SER A 134 -18.47 0.70 13.40
C SER A 134 -19.17 1.47 14.53
N ARG A 135 -19.31 0.85 15.71
CA ARG A 135 -19.90 1.50 16.90
C ARG A 135 -19.03 2.64 17.45
N LEU A 136 -17.74 2.62 17.15
CA LEU A 136 -16.81 3.68 17.56
C LEU A 136 -16.88 4.92 16.65
N GLY A 137 -17.88 4.99 15.77
CA GLY A 137 -18.09 6.05 14.79
C GLY A 137 -17.31 5.83 13.50
N SER A 138 -17.60 6.66 12.50
CA SER A 138 -16.88 6.68 11.22
C SER A 138 -15.37 6.78 11.40
N LEU A 139 -14.64 6.14 10.51
CA LEU A 139 -13.19 6.18 10.47
C LEU A 139 -12.77 6.82 9.14
N PRO A 140 -12.16 8.02 9.16
CA PRO A 140 -11.73 8.68 7.94
C PRO A 140 -10.84 7.76 7.09
N GLY A 141 -11.12 7.69 5.79
CA GLY A 141 -10.39 6.81 4.87
C GLY A 141 -10.71 5.32 4.96
N VAL A 142 -11.69 4.90 5.78
CA VAL A 142 -12.11 3.50 5.87
C VAL A 142 -13.60 3.38 5.65
N ALA A 143 -14.00 2.68 4.60
CA ALA A 143 -15.37 2.22 4.44
C ALA A 143 -15.55 0.87 5.15
N MET A 144 -16.71 0.69 5.78
CA MET A 144 -17.00 -0.51 6.56
C MET A 144 -18.49 -0.83 6.55
N ARG A 145 -18.80 -2.10 6.78
CA ARG A 145 -20.17 -2.55 6.97
C ARG A 145 -20.59 -2.33 8.42
N ARG A 146 -21.75 -1.68 8.62
CA ARG A 146 -22.36 -1.54 9.94
C ARG A 146 -23.12 -2.81 10.32
N GLU A 147 -23.46 -2.94 11.59
CA GLU A 147 -24.22 -4.09 12.10
C GLU A 147 -25.62 -4.23 11.50
N ASP A 148 -26.24 -3.12 11.11
CA ASP A 148 -27.53 -3.10 10.41
C ASP A 148 -27.43 -3.48 8.93
N GLY A 149 -26.21 -3.82 8.46
CA GLY A 149 -25.91 -4.16 7.07
C GLY A 149 -25.70 -2.97 6.15
N SER A 150 -25.91 -1.74 6.61
CA SER A 150 -25.60 -0.53 5.84
C SER A 150 -24.09 -0.36 5.69
N ILE A 151 -23.68 0.40 4.68
CA ILE A 151 -22.26 0.67 4.41
C ILE A 151 -21.94 2.10 4.81
N ASP A 152 -20.97 2.27 5.70
CA ASP A 152 -20.37 3.55 6.00
C ASP A 152 -19.27 3.82 4.96
N GLU A 153 -19.54 4.68 4.00
CA GLU A 153 -18.56 5.12 3.00
C GLU A 153 -17.86 6.38 3.46
N SER A 154 -16.89 6.23 4.34
CA SER A 154 -16.03 7.37 4.71
C SER A 154 -15.32 7.95 3.47
N THR A 155 -15.08 9.26 3.48
CA THR A 155 -14.35 9.95 2.43
C THR A 155 -12.90 9.45 2.34
N ALA A 156 -12.38 9.36 1.10
CA ALA A 156 -10.97 9.07 0.89
C ALA A 156 -10.10 10.15 1.57
N VAL A 157 -9.01 9.72 2.19
CA VAL A 157 -8.09 10.61 2.90
C VAL A 157 -6.73 10.67 2.21
N THR A 158 -6.01 11.74 2.49
CA THR A 158 -4.60 11.92 2.12
C THR A 158 -3.81 12.19 3.40
N VAL A 159 -2.60 11.65 3.49
CA VAL A 159 -1.68 11.94 4.59
C VAL A 159 -1.36 13.43 4.61
N ALA A 160 -1.60 14.08 5.72
CA ALA A 160 -1.42 15.53 5.83
C ALA A 160 0.05 15.94 5.68
N ASP A 161 0.94 15.24 6.35
CA ASP A 161 2.39 15.45 6.28
C ASP A 161 3.09 14.18 5.79
N PHE A 162 3.43 14.17 4.51
CA PHE A 162 4.13 13.02 3.89
C PHE A 162 5.50 12.75 4.52
N SER A 163 6.11 13.72 5.17
CA SER A 163 7.39 13.52 5.86
C SER A 163 7.29 12.62 7.10
N GLN A 164 6.08 12.40 7.63
CA GLN A 164 5.85 11.51 8.75
C GLN A 164 5.67 10.04 8.34
N VAL A 165 5.44 9.77 7.08
CA VAL A 165 5.37 8.38 6.57
C VAL A 165 6.76 7.76 6.68
N PRO A 166 6.93 6.60 7.34
CA PRO A 166 8.23 5.98 7.52
C PRO A 166 8.85 5.53 6.19
N PHE A 167 10.17 5.34 6.16
CA PHE A 167 10.85 4.77 4.99
C PHE A 167 10.40 3.32 4.77
N ALA A 168 10.12 2.97 3.52
CA ALA A 168 9.46 1.72 3.17
C ALA A 168 10.34 0.46 3.26
N TYR A 169 11.67 0.61 3.31
CA TYR A 169 12.63 -0.49 3.18
C TYR A 169 13.44 -0.69 4.46
N ARG A 170 13.74 -1.96 4.79
CA ARG A 170 14.56 -2.36 5.95
C ARG A 170 15.86 -2.99 5.48
N GLU A 171 16.94 -2.78 6.20
CA GLU A 171 18.24 -3.39 5.91
C GLU A 171 18.16 -4.93 5.80
N ALA A 172 17.46 -5.58 6.73
CA ALA A 172 17.35 -7.02 6.79
C ALA A 172 16.65 -7.68 5.58
N GLU A 173 15.92 -6.91 4.77
CA GLU A 173 15.21 -7.43 3.59
C GLU A 173 15.88 -7.08 2.26
N MET A 174 16.99 -6.31 2.29
CA MET A 174 17.57 -5.82 1.03
C MET A 174 18.19 -6.93 0.19
N GLU A 175 18.89 -7.89 0.80
CA GLU A 175 19.58 -8.95 0.07
C GLU A 175 18.65 -9.74 -0.89
N PRO A 176 17.46 -10.22 -0.47
CA PRO A 176 16.55 -10.93 -1.38
C PRO A 176 15.85 -10.04 -2.43
N ILE A 177 15.85 -8.71 -2.26
CA ILE A 177 15.10 -7.82 -3.18
C ILE A 177 15.97 -6.84 -3.97
N LYS A 178 17.27 -6.70 -3.68
CA LYS A 178 18.16 -5.72 -4.33
C LYS A 178 18.26 -5.86 -5.85
N GLU A 179 18.05 -7.07 -6.38
CA GLU A 179 18.05 -7.33 -7.83
C GLU A 179 16.68 -7.05 -8.50
N ARG A 180 15.67 -6.70 -7.70
CA ARG A 180 14.34 -6.32 -8.20
C ARG A 180 14.25 -4.80 -8.42
N ILE A 181 13.16 -4.35 -9.02
CA ILE A 181 12.84 -2.94 -9.15
C ILE A 181 12.24 -2.47 -7.82
N LEU A 182 12.94 -1.59 -7.12
CA LEU A 182 12.45 -0.94 -5.92
C LEU A 182 11.80 0.39 -6.31
N TYR A 183 10.60 0.61 -5.82
CA TYR A 183 9.88 1.85 -6.07
C TYR A 183 10.13 2.84 -4.94
N TYR A 184 10.31 4.10 -5.30
CA TYR A 184 10.56 5.18 -4.37
C TYR A 184 9.81 6.44 -4.81
N GLU A 185 9.31 7.21 -3.86
CA GLU A 185 8.68 8.50 -4.13
C GLU A 185 9.31 9.59 -3.25
N THR A 186 9.61 10.73 -3.87
CA THR A 186 10.14 11.92 -3.18
C THR A 186 9.05 12.94 -2.92
N SER A 187 7.91 12.77 -3.59
CA SER A 187 6.74 13.62 -3.47
C SER A 187 5.46 12.85 -3.76
N ARG A 188 4.37 13.31 -3.20
CA ARG A 188 3.03 12.77 -3.39
C ARG A 188 2.06 13.84 -3.87
N GLY A 189 1.19 13.47 -4.81
CA GLY A 189 0.24 14.38 -5.44
C GLY A 189 0.71 14.86 -6.81
N CYS A 190 -0.13 15.70 -7.45
CA CYS A 190 0.14 16.27 -8.76
C CYS A 190 -0.33 17.72 -8.80
N PRO A 191 0.42 18.64 -9.41
CA PRO A 191 -0.01 20.04 -9.51
C PRO A 191 -1.10 20.26 -10.57
N PHE A 192 -1.42 19.25 -11.38
CA PHE A 192 -2.37 19.32 -12.48
C PHE A 192 -3.71 18.66 -12.11
N SER A 193 -4.79 19.14 -12.69
CA SER A 193 -6.17 18.66 -12.51
C SER A 193 -6.75 18.05 -13.79
N CYS A 194 -6.02 17.12 -14.41
CA CYS A 194 -6.45 16.46 -15.64
C CYS A 194 -7.72 15.63 -15.42
N ALA A 195 -8.77 15.88 -16.18
CA ALA A 195 -10.10 15.29 -16.01
C ALA A 195 -10.15 13.75 -16.10
N TYR A 196 -9.17 13.13 -16.74
CA TYR A 196 -9.07 11.67 -16.94
C TYR A 196 -8.07 11.00 -15.98
N CYS A 197 -7.44 11.75 -15.07
CA CYS A 197 -6.36 11.24 -14.24
C CYS A 197 -6.80 11.06 -12.79
N LEU A 198 -6.62 9.86 -12.24
CA LEU A 198 -6.91 9.57 -10.83
C LEU A 198 -6.10 10.43 -9.84
N SER A 199 -4.93 10.93 -10.27
CA SER A 199 -4.08 11.78 -9.42
C SER A 199 -4.66 13.17 -9.13
N CYS A 200 -5.70 13.59 -9.85
CA CYS A 200 -6.39 14.86 -9.57
C CYS A 200 -7.29 14.80 -8.33
N ALA A 201 -7.54 13.59 -7.80
CA ALA A 201 -8.31 13.42 -6.57
C ALA A 201 -7.60 13.97 -5.33
N THR A 202 -6.27 14.21 -5.41
CA THR A 202 -5.46 14.78 -4.32
C THR A 202 -4.95 16.16 -4.72
N ALA A 203 -5.39 17.20 -4.05
CA ALA A 203 -4.95 18.57 -4.33
C ALA A 203 -3.50 18.81 -3.84
N GLY A 204 -2.71 19.47 -4.68
CA GLY A 204 -1.35 19.90 -4.35
C GLY A 204 -0.30 18.80 -4.40
N VAL A 205 0.94 19.19 -4.10
CA VAL A 205 2.08 18.28 -4.04
C VAL A 205 2.77 18.43 -2.68
N ARG A 206 2.97 17.32 -1.98
CA ARG A 206 3.68 17.24 -0.70
C ARG A 206 5.05 16.62 -0.98
N PHE A 207 6.11 17.25 -0.50
CA PHE A 207 7.49 16.86 -0.78
C PHE A 207 8.17 16.35 0.48
N LEU A 208 8.98 15.31 0.35
CA LEU A 208 9.92 14.92 1.40
C LEU A 208 11.01 15.97 1.56
N PRO A 209 11.52 16.20 2.78
CA PRO A 209 12.72 17.01 2.99
C PRO A 209 13.92 16.44 2.22
N LEU A 210 14.67 17.29 1.51
CA LEU A 210 15.81 16.84 0.70
C LEU A 210 16.86 16.06 1.49
N ALA A 211 17.12 16.45 2.74
CA ALA A 211 18.06 15.71 3.60
C ALA A 211 17.63 14.26 3.81
N ARG A 212 16.33 14.02 3.96
CA ARG A 212 15.76 12.68 4.05
C ARG A 212 15.90 11.95 2.72
N VAL A 213 15.54 12.59 1.61
CA VAL A 213 15.68 11.99 0.26
C VAL A 213 17.11 11.52 0.02
N PHE A 214 18.10 12.34 0.33
CA PHE A 214 19.52 11.96 0.13
C PHE A 214 19.91 10.77 1.01
N GLY A 215 19.50 10.75 2.30
CA GLY A 215 19.77 9.60 3.17
C GLY A 215 19.13 8.30 2.67
N GLU A 216 17.92 8.37 2.10
CA GLU A 216 17.21 7.23 1.53
C GLU A 216 17.83 6.79 0.18
N LEU A 217 18.34 7.71 -0.64
CA LEU A 217 19.11 7.38 -1.84
C LEU A 217 20.46 6.72 -1.48
N ASP A 218 21.16 7.21 -0.44
CA ASP A 218 22.37 6.58 0.10
C ASP A 218 22.10 5.16 0.59
N PHE A 219 20.95 4.91 1.19
CA PHE A 219 20.53 3.58 1.59
C PHE A 219 20.49 2.62 0.38
N PHE A 220 19.87 2.99 -0.71
CA PHE A 220 19.81 2.16 -1.92
C PHE A 220 21.19 1.91 -2.53
N VAL A 221 22.02 2.94 -2.57
CA VAL A 221 23.40 2.83 -3.09
C VAL A 221 24.26 1.89 -2.22
N ARG A 222 24.20 2.02 -0.89
CA ARG A 222 24.97 1.16 0.04
C ARG A 222 24.56 -0.31 -0.05
N HIS A 223 23.31 -0.60 -0.42
CA HIS A 223 22.81 -1.95 -0.59
C HIS A 223 22.91 -2.49 -2.01
N ASP A 224 23.64 -1.80 -2.91
CA ASP A 224 23.81 -2.20 -4.32
C ASP A 224 22.47 -2.50 -5.01
N VAL A 225 21.42 -1.76 -4.69
CA VAL A 225 20.11 -1.93 -5.33
C VAL A 225 20.26 -1.71 -6.83
N ARG A 226 19.89 -2.73 -7.61
CA ARG A 226 20.07 -2.70 -9.06
C ARG A 226 19.30 -1.58 -9.75
N GLN A 227 18.04 -1.39 -9.35
CA GLN A 227 17.18 -0.37 -9.93
C GLN A 227 16.23 0.25 -8.91
N VAL A 228 16.27 1.57 -8.79
CA VAL A 228 15.30 2.38 -8.05
C VAL A 228 14.48 3.17 -9.05
N LYS A 229 13.17 3.00 -9.00
CA LYS A 229 12.25 3.71 -9.88
C LYS A 229 11.45 4.74 -9.10
N PHE A 230 11.60 6.01 -9.47
CA PHE A 230 10.77 7.08 -8.93
C PHE A 230 9.33 6.94 -9.42
N VAL A 231 8.37 7.02 -8.50
CA VAL A 231 6.94 6.92 -8.79
C VAL A 231 6.18 8.20 -8.47
N ASP A 232 6.91 9.30 -8.28
CA ASP A 232 6.34 10.64 -8.19
C ASP A 232 5.42 10.90 -9.39
N ARG A 233 4.20 11.38 -9.15
CA ARG A 233 3.23 11.64 -10.22
C ARG A 233 3.71 12.70 -11.20
N THR A 234 4.50 13.67 -10.70
CA THR A 234 5.16 14.72 -11.48
C THR A 234 6.49 15.03 -10.81
N PHE A 235 7.53 14.25 -11.12
CA PHE A 235 8.86 14.38 -10.48
C PHE A 235 9.41 15.80 -10.57
N ASN A 236 9.21 16.48 -11.70
CA ASN A 236 9.68 17.84 -11.95
C ASN A 236 8.69 18.95 -11.53
N ALA A 237 7.77 18.67 -10.61
CA ALA A 237 6.75 19.63 -10.16
C ALA A 237 7.35 20.88 -9.51
N LYS A 238 8.52 20.78 -8.86
CA LYS A 238 9.17 21.90 -8.17
C LYS A 238 10.69 21.88 -8.42
N LYS A 239 11.20 22.90 -9.13
CA LYS A 239 12.63 22.98 -9.50
C LYS A 239 13.58 22.90 -8.31
N SER A 240 13.27 23.57 -7.20
CA SER A 240 14.07 23.54 -5.99
C SER A 240 14.05 22.20 -5.24
N HIS A 241 13.20 21.25 -5.65
CA HIS A 241 13.16 19.89 -5.13
C HIS A 241 13.87 18.91 -6.05
N PHE A 242 13.43 18.79 -7.31
CA PHE A 242 13.98 17.75 -8.19
C PHE A 242 15.41 18.03 -8.66
N LEU A 243 15.79 19.30 -8.87
CA LEU A 243 17.15 19.61 -9.40
C LEU A 243 18.27 19.18 -8.44
N PRO A 244 18.20 19.45 -7.11
CA PRO A 244 19.19 18.91 -6.16
C PRO A 244 19.25 17.38 -6.16
N ILE A 245 18.12 16.68 -6.34
CA ILE A 245 18.09 15.21 -6.42
C ILE A 245 18.84 14.72 -7.65
N LEU A 246 18.59 15.32 -8.81
CA LEU A 246 19.34 14.97 -10.03
C LEU A 246 20.83 15.29 -9.90
N GLN A 247 21.20 16.44 -9.32
CA GLN A 247 22.58 16.80 -9.08
C GLN A 247 23.29 15.80 -8.15
N TYR A 248 22.60 15.35 -7.11
CA TYR A 248 23.09 14.32 -6.20
C TYR A 248 23.36 13.01 -6.95
N ILE A 249 22.38 12.53 -7.74
CA ILE A 249 22.54 11.29 -8.52
C ILE A 249 23.69 11.40 -9.53
N LEU A 250 23.83 12.54 -10.21
CA LEU A 250 24.91 12.78 -11.17
C LEU A 250 26.30 12.85 -10.52
N ALA A 251 26.37 13.23 -9.25
CA ALA A 251 27.62 13.30 -8.49
C ALA A 251 28.07 11.95 -7.91
N LEU A 252 27.22 10.90 -7.99
CA LEU A 252 27.58 9.58 -7.52
C LEU A 252 28.79 9.02 -8.31
N PRO A 253 29.71 8.29 -7.64
CA PRO A 253 30.83 7.65 -8.32
C PRO A 253 30.38 6.71 -9.45
N GLN A 254 31.15 6.63 -10.53
CA GLN A 254 30.86 5.71 -11.65
C GLN A 254 30.88 4.22 -11.26
N THR A 255 31.40 3.90 -10.09
CA THR A 255 31.42 2.55 -9.52
C THR A 255 30.06 2.15 -8.92
N VAL A 256 29.16 3.11 -8.70
CA VAL A 256 27.80 2.83 -8.20
C VAL A 256 27.02 2.07 -9.25
N ARG A 257 26.46 0.91 -8.86
CA ARG A 257 25.69 0.02 -9.74
C ARG A 257 24.20 0.34 -9.77
N THR A 258 23.73 1.12 -8.80
CA THR A 258 22.31 1.50 -8.69
C THR A 258 21.89 2.38 -9.86
N ASN A 259 20.85 1.92 -10.58
CA ASN A 259 20.24 2.69 -11.66
C ASN A 259 19.00 3.40 -11.13
N PHE A 260 18.98 4.72 -11.25
CA PHE A 260 17.82 5.56 -10.91
C PHE A 260 17.03 5.89 -12.18
N HIS A 261 15.72 5.62 -12.17
CA HIS A 261 14.85 5.78 -13.34
C HIS A 261 13.58 6.55 -13.01
#